data_48f0c67a96b58e6be5b8171f831e7ddb
#
_entry.id   48f0c67a96b58e6be5b8171f831e7ddb
#
_cell.length_a   1.000
_cell.length_b   1.000
_cell.length_c   1.000
_cell.angle_alpha   90.00
_cell.angle_beta   90.00
_cell.angle_gamma   90.00
#
_symmetry.space_group_name_H-M   'P 1'
#
loop_
_entity.id
_entity.type
_entity.pdbx_description
1 polymer ?
#
loop_
_entity_poly.entity_id
_entity_poly.type
_entity_poly.pdbx_seq_one_letter_code
_entity_poly.pdbx_strand_id
1 'polypeptide(L)'
;MRRKFAYLAIIFLATFAVAQQPAAPAPPAAHHGHAAQPAQSPDRIWSDLMDGNKRFVAGKLKPRAVVSLRESLTKSQHPKATVLSCSDSRVPPESVFDQTLGDLFVVREAGNIAGPLGLASMEYAFDHLGSTVLVVLGHTKCGAVTAACSGEKMPTANLQAMVDQIDPAVKKVKGSATGDALIESAIRENVHQSARDVLAHSEVLRHAKEQGKLTVIEAEYQLDTGEVVRLDKAAP
;
A
#
# COMPACT_ATOMS: atom_id res chain seq x y z
N MET A 1 77.87 -30.98 -8.57
CA MET A 1 76.59 -31.57 -8.98
C MET A 1 75.58 -31.38 -7.84
N ARG A 2 74.68 -30.40 -7.94
CA ARG A 2 73.59 -30.15 -6.95
C ARG A 2 72.25 -30.43 -7.65
N ARG A 3 71.60 -31.52 -7.25
CA ARG A 3 70.25 -31.87 -7.75
C ARG A 3 69.20 -31.01 -7.00
N LYS A 4 68.41 -30.24 -7.74
CA LYS A 4 67.25 -29.53 -7.23
C LYS A 4 66.04 -30.46 -7.29
N PHE A 5 65.42 -30.75 -6.15
CA PHE A 5 64.14 -31.43 -6.07
C PHE A 5 63.04 -30.34 -6.14
N ALA A 6 62.18 -30.44 -7.12
CA ALA A 6 60.95 -29.62 -7.20
C ALA A 6 59.82 -30.40 -6.52
N TYR A 7 59.24 -29.82 -5.49
CA TYR A 7 58.01 -30.32 -4.89
C TYR A 7 56.81 -29.73 -5.62
N LEU A 8 56.02 -30.60 -6.22
CA LEU A 8 54.76 -30.26 -6.83
C LEU A 8 53.66 -30.32 -5.78
N ALA A 9 53.15 -29.18 -5.29
CA ALA A 9 52.03 -29.12 -4.35
C ALA A 9 50.71 -29.24 -5.15
N ILE A 10 50.02 -30.35 -4.97
CA ILE A 10 48.66 -30.56 -5.51
C ILE A 10 47.70 -29.98 -4.52
N ILE A 11 47.08 -28.85 -4.89
CA ILE A 11 46.00 -28.25 -4.12
C ILE A 11 44.65 -28.92 -4.51
N PHE A 12 44.08 -29.73 -3.62
CA PHE A 12 42.74 -30.25 -3.75
C PHE A 12 41.74 -29.15 -3.36
N LEU A 13 41.04 -28.55 -4.34
CA LEU A 13 39.87 -27.74 -4.08
C LEU A 13 38.70 -28.69 -3.79
N ALA A 14 38.34 -28.83 -2.53
CA ALA A 14 37.06 -29.44 -2.16
C ALA A 14 35.92 -28.44 -2.32
N THR A 15 35.11 -28.59 -3.35
CA THR A 15 33.84 -27.87 -3.53
C THR A 15 32.82 -28.46 -2.58
N PHE A 16 32.51 -27.72 -1.49
CA PHE A 16 31.37 -28.02 -0.64
C PHE A 16 30.09 -27.57 -1.35
N ALA A 17 29.35 -28.52 -1.93
CA ALA A 17 27.99 -28.29 -2.34
C ALA A 17 27.10 -28.20 -1.08
N VAL A 18 26.69 -26.99 -0.70
CA VAL A 18 25.67 -26.79 0.32
C VAL A 18 24.33 -27.17 -0.32
N ALA A 19 23.84 -28.36 0.02
CA ALA A 19 22.47 -28.76 -0.34
C ALA A 19 21.49 -27.86 0.45
N GLN A 20 20.79 -26.96 -0.25
CA GLN A 20 19.67 -26.22 0.32
C GLN A 20 18.55 -27.22 0.63
N GLN A 21 18.32 -27.47 1.90
CA GLN A 21 17.11 -28.18 2.34
C GLN A 21 15.88 -27.32 2.01
N PRO A 22 14.82 -27.91 1.43
CA PRO A 22 13.57 -27.17 1.29
C PRO A 22 13.08 -26.75 2.67
N ALA A 23 12.74 -25.48 2.82
CA ALA A 23 12.17 -24.94 4.04
C ALA A 23 10.90 -25.73 4.41
N ALA A 24 10.85 -26.20 5.66
CA ALA A 24 9.64 -26.84 6.17
C ALA A 24 8.47 -25.82 6.08
N PRO A 25 7.23 -26.29 5.77
CA PRO A 25 6.08 -25.39 5.78
C PRO A 25 5.94 -24.74 7.15
N ALA A 26 5.81 -23.41 7.16
CA ALA A 26 5.60 -22.67 8.39
C ALA A 26 4.35 -23.21 9.11
N PRO A 27 4.38 -23.37 10.44
CA PRO A 27 3.20 -23.78 11.19
C PRO A 27 2.09 -22.75 10.96
N PRO A 28 0.80 -23.14 10.92
CA PRO A 28 -0.30 -22.22 10.82
C PRO A 28 -0.19 -21.20 11.98
N ALA A 29 -0.23 -19.92 11.64
CA ALA A 29 -0.16 -18.84 12.62
C ALA A 29 -1.26 -19.04 13.65
N ALA A 30 -0.90 -19.18 14.92
CA ALA A 30 -1.85 -19.25 16.01
C ALA A 30 -2.60 -17.92 16.05
N HIS A 31 -3.91 -17.95 15.76
CA HIS A 31 -4.80 -16.81 15.98
C HIS A 31 -4.77 -16.48 17.47
N HIS A 32 -3.94 -15.53 17.88
CA HIS A 32 -3.97 -14.99 19.21
C HIS A 32 -5.27 -14.19 19.35
N GLY A 33 -6.28 -14.84 19.93
CA GLY A 33 -7.57 -14.23 20.25
C GLY A 33 -7.37 -13.05 21.20
N HIS A 34 -7.35 -11.85 20.62
CA HIS A 34 -7.51 -10.62 21.39
C HIS A 34 -8.99 -10.36 21.54
N ALA A 35 -9.41 -9.88 22.71
CA ALA A 35 -10.79 -9.44 22.95
C ALA A 35 -11.14 -8.37 21.90
N ALA A 36 -11.77 -8.80 20.81
CA ALA A 36 -12.16 -7.94 19.72
C ALA A 36 -13.14 -6.91 20.23
N GLN A 37 -12.84 -5.64 20.04
CA GLN A 37 -13.90 -4.63 20.01
C GLN A 37 -14.93 -5.10 18.97
N PRO A 38 -16.26 -4.89 19.21
CA PRO A 38 -17.26 -5.29 18.25
C PRO A 38 -16.89 -4.73 16.88
N ALA A 39 -16.73 -5.61 15.89
CA ALA A 39 -16.25 -5.27 14.56
C ALA A 39 -17.18 -4.19 13.98
N GLN A 40 -16.63 -3.01 13.75
CA GLN A 40 -17.36 -1.93 13.10
C GLN A 40 -17.66 -2.33 11.65
N SER A 41 -18.84 -1.99 11.16
CA SER A 41 -19.14 -2.23 9.74
C SER A 41 -18.25 -1.37 8.84
N PRO A 42 -17.92 -1.84 7.62
CA PRO A 42 -17.13 -1.07 6.67
C PRO A 42 -17.70 0.34 6.38
N ASP A 43 -19.02 0.47 6.30
CA ASP A 43 -19.67 1.77 6.10
C ASP A 43 -19.49 2.69 7.31
N ARG A 44 -19.48 2.15 8.53
CA ARG A 44 -19.20 2.94 9.75
C ARG A 44 -17.75 3.41 9.77
N ILE A 45 -16.79 2.52 9.43
CA ILE A 45 -15.37 2.88 9.35
C ILE A 45 -15.16 3.99 8.31
N TRP A 46 -15.75 3.84 7.12
CA TRP A 46 -15.66 4.87 6.09
C TRP A 46 -16.28 6.20 6.54
N SER A 47 -17.45 6.16 7.16
CA SER A 47 -18.09 7.37 7.72
C SER A 47 -17.18 8.08 8.74
N ASP A 48 -16.53 7.33 9.64
CA ASP A 48 -15.60 7.90 10.62
C ASP A 48 -14.37 8.54 9.96
N LEU A 49 -13.84 7.94 8.89
CA LEU A 49 -12.75 8.53 8.09
C LEU A 49 -13.19 9.83 7.42
N MET A 50 -14.38 9.86 6.82
CA MET A 50 -14.93 11.05 6.15
C MET A 50 -15.27 12.17 7.13
N ASP A 51 -15.73 11.85 8.32
CA ASP A 51 -15.93 12.85 9.38
C ASP A 51 -14.58 13.41 9.87
N GLY A 52 -13.51 12.58 9.85
CA GLY A 52 -12.15 13.04 10.07
C GLY A 52 -11.67 13.98 8.95
N ASN A 53 -11.91 13.62 7.69
CA ASN A 53 -11.55 14.47 6.56
C ASN A 53 -12.28 15.82 6.60
N LYS A 54 -13.57 15.85 6.94
CA LYS A 54 -14.29 17.12 7.14
C LYS A 54 -13.63 18.02 8.20
N ARG A 55 -13.14 17.42 9.29
CA ARG A 55 -12.42 18.19 10.32
C ARG A 55 -11.08 18.71 9.80
N PHE A 56 -10.36 17.88 9.04
CA PHE A 56 -9.10 18.28 8.38
C PHE A 56 -9.32 19.49 7.45
N VAL A 57 -10.29 19.40 6.54
CA VAL A 57 -10.67 20.50 5.63
C VAL A 57 -11.04 21.77 6.38
N ALA A 58 -11.77 21.62 7.48
CA ALA A 58 -12.19 22.76 8.31
C ALA A 58 -11.08 23.30 9.24
N GLY A 59 -9.88 22.71 9.27
CA GLY A 59 -8.81 23.06 10.20
C GLY A 59 -9.17 22.81 11.69
N LYS A 60 -10.11 21.89 11.97
CA LYS A 60 -10.64 21.59 13.32
C LYS A 60 -10.28 20.17 13.76
N LEU A 61 -8.98 19.85 13.70
CA LEU A 61 -8.48 18.52 14.11
C LEU A 61 -8.76 18.24 15.58
N LYS A 62 -9.00 16.99 15.92
CA LYS A 62 -9.20 16.57 17.32
C LYS A 62 -7.88 16.66 18.10
N PRO A 63 -7.90 17.13 19.36
CA PRO A 63 -6.76 17.02 20.26
C PRO A 63 -6.37 15.55 20.46
N ARG A 64 -5.06 15.28 20.52
CA ARG A 64 -4.53 13.92 20.66
C ARG A 64 -3.68 13.80 21.92
N ALA A 65 -4.03 12.86 22.79
CA ALA A 65 -3.22 12.49 23.95
C ALA A 65 -2.10 11.51 23.53
N VAL A 66 -1.14 11.97 22.72
CA VAL A 66 -0.17 11.12 22.02
C VAL A 66 0.67 10.28 22.99
N VAL A 67 1.04 10.83 24.17
CA VAL A 67 1.91 10.13 25.15
C VAL A 67 1.20 8.90 25.73
N SER A 68 0.02 9.09 26.30
CA SER A 68 -0.74 7.98 26.90
C SER A 68 -1.18 6.95 25.87
N LEU A 69 -1.53 7.41 24.66
CA LEU A 69 -1.90 6.53 23.56
C LEU A 69 -0.72 5.68 23.12
N ARG A 70 0.47 6.27 22.95
CA ARG A 70 1.69 5.54 22.63
C ARG A 70 1.99 4.45 23.65
N GLU A 71 1.86 4.76 24.94
CA GLU A 71 2.09 3.80 26.03
C GLU A 71 1.10 2.62 25.94
N SER A 72 -0.17 2.89 25.69
CA SER A 72 -1.21 1.84 25.57
C SER A 72 -1.00 0.90 24.39
N LEU A 73 -0.39 1.40 23.29
CA LEU A 73 -0.17 0.66 22.05
C LEU A 73 1.15 -0.16 22.03
N THR A 74 1.92 -0.17 23.11
CA THR A 74 3.21 -0.90 23.14
C THR A 74 3.08 -2.42 22.97
N LYS A 75 1.94 -2.99 23.30
CA LYS A 75 1.73 -4.45 23.29
C LYS A 75 1.00 -4.96 22.04
N SER A 76 0.18 -4.13 21.42
CA SER A 76 -0.65 -4.51 20.28
C SER A 76 -1.15 -3.29 19.51
N GLN A 77 -1.57 -3.53 18.25
CA GLN A 77 -2.25 -2.55 17.41
C GLN A 77 -3.50 -3.18 16.80
N HIS A 78 -4.54 -2.40 16.60
CA HIS A 78 -5.81 -2.82 16.00
C HIS A 78 -6.32 -1.73 15.05
N PRO A 79 -5.66 -1.56 13.89
CA PRO A 79 -6.04 -0.53 12.93
C PRO A 79 -7.44 -0.83 12.39
N LYS A 80 -8.29 0.19 12.37
CA LYS A 80 -9.66 0.08 11.84
C LYS A 80 -9.69 -0.05 10.32
N ALA A 81 -8.66 0.47 9.62
CA ALA A 81 -8.52 0.41 8.18
C ALA A 81 -7.06 0.34 7.76
N THR A 82 -6.82 -0.30 6.62
CA THR A 82 -5.57 -0.21 5.87
C THR A 82 -5.72 0.84 4.78
N VAL A 83 -4.69 1.66 4.56
CA VAL A 83 -4.67 2.67 3.50
C VAL A 83 -3.44 2.45 2.61
N LEU A 84 -3.66 2.12 1.33
CA LEU A 84 -2.63 2.17 0.29
C LEU A 84 -2.67 3.58 -0.32
N SER A 85 -1.61 4.35 -0.17
CA SER A 85 -1.54 5.72 -0.68
C SER A 85 -0.21 6.07 -1.34
N CYS A 86 -0.17 7.25 -1.96
CA CYS A 86 1.07 7.78 -2.52
C CYS A 86 2.06 8.19 -1.42
N SER A 87 3.37 8.04 -1.71
CA SER A 87 4.46 8.56 -0.88
C SER A 87 4.59 10.09 -0.90
N ASP A 88 3.75 10.80 -1.66
CA ASP A 88 3.75 12.26 -1.73
C ASP A 88 3.62 12.88 -0.33
N SER A 89 4.57 13.78 0.02
CA SER A 89 4.65 14.37 1.37
C SER A 89 3.42 15.20 1.77
N ARG A 90 2.60 15.59 0.80
CA ARG A 90 1.36 16.37 0.99
C ARG A 90 0.15 15.50 1.30
N VAL A 91 0.31 14.15 1.26
CA VAL A 91 -0.79 13.18 1.41
C VAL A 91 -0.52 12.23 2.58
N PRO A 92 -0.39 12.70 3.83
CA PRO A 92 -0.30 11.84 5.02
C PRO A 92 -1.70 11.35 5.42
N PRO A 93 -2.04 10.06 5.24
CA PRO A 93 -3.40 9.56 5.47
C PRO A 93 -3.91 9.83 6.88
N GLU A 94 -3.06 9.71 7.90
CA GLU A 94 -3.43 9.95 9.30
C GLU A 94 -3.89 11.39 9.52
N SER A 95 -3.27 12.36 8.83
CA SER A 95 -3.69 13.76 8.92
C SER A 95 -4.93 14.02 8.07
N VAL A 96 -4.96 13.53 6.84
CA VAL A 96 -6.08 13.70 5.90
C VAL A 96 -7.41 13.18 6.48
N PHE A 97 -7.36 12.07 7.21
CA PHE A 97 -8.52 11.49 7.87
C PHE A 97 -8.65 11.84 9.36
N ASP A 98 -7.82 12.76 9.88
CA ASP A 98 -7.80 13.13 11.32
C ASP A 98 -7.78 11.90 12.24
N GLN A 99 -6.90 10.93 11.92
CA GLN A 99 -6.72 9.72 12.69
C GLN A 99 -5.46 9.81 13.56
N THR A 100 -5.39 8.99 14.62
CA THR A 100 -4.29 9.00 15.57
C THR A 100 -3.47 7.71 15.52
N LEU A 101 -2.48 7.58 16.40
CA LEU A 101 -1.63 6.39 16.49
C LEU A 101 -2.49 5.12 16.64
N GLY A 102 -2.20 4.12 15.84
CA GLY A 102 -2.86 2.82 15.88
C GLY A 102 -4.19 2.74 15.14
N ASP A 103 -4.76 3.86 14.67
CA ASP A 103 -6.05 3.88 13.95
C ASP A 103 -5.95 3.34 12.50
N LEU A 104 -4.84 3.62 11.82
CA LEU A 104 -4.62 3.21 10.44
C LEU A 104 -3.35 2.37 10.29
N PHE A 105 -3.41 1.38 9.40
CA PHE A 105 -2.24 0.70 8.88
C PHE A 105 -1.93 1.28 7.50
N VAL A 106 -0.82 2.00 7.37
CA VAL A 106 -0.55 2.80 6.16
C VAL A 106 0.58 2.18 5.34
N VAL A 107 0.29 1.91 4.06
CA VAL A 107 1.25 1.49 3.04
C VAL A 107 1.38 2.63 2.03
N ARG A 108 2.61 3.08 1.75
CA ARG A 108 2.84 4.22 0.85
C ARG A 108 3.88 3.90 -0.20
N GLU A 109 3.46 3.94 -1.45
CA GLU A 109 4.35 3.84 -2.61
C GLU A 109 4.03 4.98 -3.60
N ALA A 110 5.04 5.50 -4.31
CA ALA A 110 4.83 6.58 -5.27
C ALA A 110 3.79 6.18 -6.32
N GLY A 111 2.75 7.01 -6.51
CA GLY A 111 1.62 6.67 -7.39
C GLY A 111 0.64 5.65 -6.80
N ASN A 112 0.62 5.44 -5.48
CA ASN A 112 -0.26 4.46 -4.79
C ASN A 112 -0.31 3.07 -5.44
N ILE A 113 0.80 2.63 -6.04
CA ILE A 113 0.93 1.32 -6.70
C ILE A 113 0.97 0.18 -5.67
N ALA A 114 0.57 -1.01 -6.10
CA ALA A 114 0.56 -2.21 -5.26
C ALA A 114 1.79 -3.09 -5.55
N GLY A 115 2.97 -2.66 -5.09
CA GLY A 115 4.20 -3.45 -5.21
C GLY A 115 4.23 -4.68 -4.27
N PRO A 116 5.14 -5.65 -4.48
CA PRO A 116 5.16 -6.91 -3.71
C PRO A 116 5.26 -6.74 -2.20
N LEU A 117 6.06 -5.77 -1.72
CA LEU A 117 6.20 -5.50 -0.28
C LEU A 117 4.99 -4.76 0.29
N GLY A 118 4.35 -3.90 -0.52
CA GLY A 118 3.08 -3.28 -0.19
C GLY A 118 1.96 -4.31 -0.06
N LEU A 119 1.89 -5.27 -1.00
CA LEU A 119 0.95 -6.39 -0.95
C LEU A 119 1.13 -7.21 0.33
N ALA A 120 2.36 -7.64 0.64
CA ALA A 120 2.66 -8.41 1.85
C ALA A 120 2.25 -7.63 3.13
N SER A 121 2.44 -6.31 3.15
CA SER A 121 2.01 -5.46 4.27
C SER A 121 0.49 -5.41 4.40
N MET A 122 -0.25 -5.33 3.29
CA MET A 122 -1.72 -5.33 3.30
C MET A 122 -2.29 -6.70 3.70
N GLU A 123 -1.67 -7.80 3.26
CA GLU A 123 -2.00 -9.16 3.71
C GLU A 123 -1.81 -9.31 5.22
N TYR A 124 -0.67 -8.83 5.74
CA TYR A 124 -0.39 -8.82 7.17
C TYR A 124 -1.45 -8.03 7.96
N ALA A 125 -1.84 -6.85 7.48
CA ALA A 125 -2.86 -6.04 8.11
C ALA A 125 -4.22 -6.75 8.18
N PHE A 126 -4.60 -7.44 7.11
CA PHE A 126 -5.84 -8.21 7.06
C PHE A 126 -5.78 -9.46 7.95
N ASP A 127 -4.76 -10.31 7.74
CA ASP A 127 -4.71 -11.65 8.34
C ASP A 127 -4.31 -11.62 9.82
N HIS A 128 -3.37 -10.74 10.21
CA HIS A 128 -2.83 -10.69 11.56
C HIS A 128 -3.41 -9.57 12.44
N LEU A 129 -3.83 -8.45 11.84
CA LEU A 129 -4.34 -7.30 12.60
C LEU A 129 -5.86 -7.14 12.52
N GLY A 130 -6.53 -7.93 11.67
CA GLY A 130 -7.98 -7.92 11.52
C GLY A 130 -8.53 -6.66 10.83
N SER A 131 -7.72 -5.97 10.02
CA SER A 131 -8.16 -4.80 9.25
C SER A 131 -9.03 -5.25 8.06
N THR A 132 -10.33 -5.02 8.15
CA THR A 132 -11.33 -5.50 7.16
C THR A 132 -11.70 -4.45 6.10
N VAL A 133 -11.12 -3.26 6.17
CA VAL A 133 -11.31 -2.19 5.19
C VAL A 133 -9.96 -1.80 4.60
N LEU A 134 -9.85 -1.85 3.28
CA LEU A 134 -8.71 -1.34 2.51
C LEU A 134 -9.16 -0.11 1.71
N VAL A 135 -8.55 1.03 1.96
CA VAL A 135 -8.72 2.25 1.17
C VAL A 135 -7.55 2.38 0.21
N VAL A 136 -7.80 2.41 -1.09
CA VAL A 136 -6.84 2.80 -2.12
C VAL A 136 -7.02 4.28 -2.39
N LEU A 137 -6.05 5.08 -1.93
CA LEU A 137 -6.13 6.54 -1.93
C LEU A 137 -5.12 7.13 -2.93
N GLY A 138 -5.62 7.57 -4.09
CA GLY A 138 -4.89 8.43 -5.01
C GLY A 138 -5.00 9.90 -4.61
N HIS A 139 -4.39 10.77 -5.39
CA HIS A 139 -4.48 12.22 -5.16
C HIS A 139 -4.29 13.02 -6.46
N THR A 140 -4.91 14.16 -6.55
CA THR A 140 -4.73 15.10 -7.67
C THR A 140 -3.26 15.55 -7.80
N LYS A 141 -2.83 15.86 -9.03
CA LYS A 141 -1.47 16.34 -9.33
C LYS A 141 -0.36 15.37 -8.86
N CYS A 142 -0.60 14.07 -9.02
CA CYS A 142 0.38 13.04 -8.66
C CYS A 142 1.56 13.03 -9.63
N GLY A 143 2.78 13.32 -9.11
CA GLY A 143 4.00 13.37 -9.93
C GLY A 143 4.35 12.04 -10.61
N ALA A 144 4.09 10.90 -9.98
CA ALA A 144 4.35 9.58 -10.57
C ALA A 144 3.42 9.30 -11.76
N VAL A 145 2.13 9.65 -11.65
CA VAL A 145 1.17 9.53 -12.75
C VAL A 145 1.49 10.52 -13.88
N THR A 146 1.88 11.75 -13.53
CA THR A 146 2.34 12.74 -14.52
C THR A 146 3.54 12.22 -15.31
N ALA A 147 4.53 11.61 -14.63
CA ALA A 147 5.68 10.99 -15.28
C ALA A 147 5.27 9.84 -16.22
N ALA A 148 4.29 9.01 -15.82
CA ALA A 148 3.76 7.96 -16.70
C ALA A 148 3.04 8.55 -17.92
N CYS A 149 2.27 9.64 -17.76
CA CYS A 149 1.59 10.32 -18.86
C CYS A 149 2.55 10.97 -19.88
N SER A 150 3.76 11.36 -19.46
CA SER A 150 4.74 11.95 -20.38
C SER A 150 5.22 10.96 -21.45
N GLY A 151 5.20 9.66 -21.16
CA GLY A 151 5.74 8.62 -22.03
C GLY A 151 7.27 8.66 -22.20
N GLU A 152 7.95 9.47 -21.39
CA GLU A 152 9.41 9.57 -21.41
C GLU A 152 10.06 8.38 -20.70
N LYS A 153 11.21 7.96 -21.20
CA LYS A 153 12.02 6.93 -20.54
C LYS A 153 12.61 7.47 -19.24
N MET A 154 12.42 6.74 -18.16
CA MET A 154 12.94 7.13 -16.86
C MET A 154 14.46 6.95 -16.76
N PRO A 155 15.17 7.82 -16.01
CA PRO A 155 16.64 7.80 -15.90
C PRO A 155 17.22 6.57 -15.20
N THR A 156 16.41 5.83 -14.42
CA THR A 156 16.84 4.63 -13.70
C THR A 156 15.82 3.49 -13.88
N ALA A 157 16.31 2.24 -13.75
CA ALA A 157 15.45 1.07 -13.83
C ALA A 157 14.36 1.04 -12.74
N ASN A 158 14.65 1.55 -11.54
CA ASN A 158 13.66 1.60 -10.46
C ASN A 158 12.52 2.59 -10.75
N LEU A 159 12.86 3.78 -11.26
CA LEU A 159 11.84 4.75 -11.69
C LEU A 159 11.04 4.24 -12.87
N GLN A 160 11.70 3.54 -13.82
CA GLN A 160 11.00 2.92 -14.94
C GLN A 160 10.01 1.85 -14.47
N ALA A 161 10.42 0.96 -13.56
CA ALA A 161 9.54 -0.07 -13.01
C ALA A 161 8.30 0.51 -12.29
N MET A 162 8.44 1.65 -11.60
CA MET A 162 7.32 2.37 -11.01
C MET A 162 6.36 2.91 -12.09
N VAL A 163 6.89 3.55 -13.12
CA VAL A 163 6.09 4.10 -14.24
C VAL A 163 5.39 2.98 -15.01
N ASP A 164 6.08 1.85 -15.25
CA ASP A 164 5.53 0.69 -15.95
C ASP A 164 4.30 0.10 -15.23
N GLN A 165 4.24 0.19 -13.90
CA GLN A 165 3.05 -0.23 -13.13
C GLN A 165 1.85 0.72 -13.30
N ILE A 166 2.11 2.01 -13.55
CA ILE A 166 1.07 3.02 -13.77
C ILE A 166 0.60 3.05 -15.24
N ASP A 167 1.47 2.68 -16.17
CA ASP A 167 1.25 2.76 -17.63
C ASP A 167 -0.05 2.10 -18.13
N PRO A 168 -0.52 0.94 -17.60
CA PRO A 168 -1.81 0.39 -17.99
C PRO A 168 -2.99 1.35 -17.74
N ALA A 169 -2.97 2.09 -16.63
CA ALA A 169 -4.00 3.08 -16.33
C ALA A 169 -3.96 4.26 -17.32
N VAL A 170 -2.76 4.75 -17.64
CA VAL A 170 -2.57 5.80 -18.67
C VAL A 170 -3.06 5.32 -20.02
N LYS A 171 -2.69 4.13 -20.46
CA LYS A 171 -3.12 3.54 -21.75
C LYS A 171 -4.64 3.44 -21.86
N LYS A 172 -5.33 3.10 -20.78
CA LYS A 172 -6.79 2.95 -20.75
C LYS A 172 -7.53 4.26 -21.01
N VAL A 173 -6.97 5.38 -20.54
CA VAL A 173 -7.60 6.72 -20.71
C VAL A 173 -7.00 7.52 -21.85
N LYS A 174 -5.93 7.03 -22.48
CA LYS A 174 -5.28 7.67 -23.62
C LYS A 174 -6.25 7.79 -24.80
N GLY A 175 -6.42 9.03 -25.27
CA GLY A 175 -7.35 9.32 -26.38
C GLY A 175 -8.70 9.91 -25.94
N SER A 176 -9.04 9.85 -24.64
CA SER A 176 -10.24 10.51 -24.10
C SER A 176 -10.01 11.98 -23.71
N ALA A 177 -8.75 12.36 -23.44
CA ALA A 177 -8.34 13.69 -23.00
C ALA A 177 -6.86 13.97 -23.34
N THR A 178 -6.44 15.22 -23.19
CA THR A 178 -5.05 15.66 -23.37
C THR A 178 -4.63 16.60 -22.23
N GLY A 179 -3.31 16.83 -22.05
CA GLY A 179 -2.79 17.75 -21.03
C GLY A 179 -3.24 17.38 -19.62
N ASP A 180 -3.62 18.37 -18.83
CA ASP A 180 -4.01 18.18 -17.43
C ASP A 180 -5.23 17.26 -17.28
N ALA A 181 -6.20 17.33 -18.21
CA ALA A 181 -7.37 16.46 -18.18
C ALA A 181 -7.02 14.97 -18.37
N LEU A 182 -5.98 14.66 -19.15
CA LEU A 182 -5.44 13.30 -19.27
C LEU A 182 -4.82 12.85 -17.94
N ILE A 183 -4.03 13.71 -17.31
CA ILE A 183 -3.38 13.40 -16.03
C ILE A 183 -4.44 13.12 -14.95
N GLU A 184 -5.47 13.97 -14.83
CA GLU A 184 -6.55 13.77 -13.87
C GLU A 184 -7.32 12.46 -14.12
N SER A 185 -7.62 12.16 -15.39
CA SER A 185 -8.27 10.89 -15.76
C SER A 185 -7.38 9.69 -15.45
N ALA A 186 -6.06 9.79 -15.69
CA ALA A 186 -5.09 8.75 -15.40
C ALA A 186 -4.91 8.53 -13.89
N ILE A 187 -4.97 9.58 -13.08
CA ILE A 187 -4.91 9.49 -11.61
C ILE A 187 -6.08 8.63 -11.09
N ARG A 188 -7.30 8.90 -11.53
CA ARG A 188 -8.49 8.14 -11.11
C ARG A 188 -8.42 6.69 -11.60
N GLU A 189 -8.07 6.49 -12.87
CA GLU A 189 -7.90 5.15 -13.41
C GLU A 189 -6.78 4.37 -12.71
N ASN A 190 -5.71 5.05 -12.28
CA ASN A 190 -4.63 4.42 -11.51
C ASN A 190 -5.10 3.97 -10.11
N VAL A 191 -6.02 4.68 -9.47
CA VAL A 191 -6.68 4.20 -8.24
C VAL A 191 -7.43 2.90 -8.51
N HIS A 192 -8.25 2.88 -9.56
CA HIS A 192 -8.98 1.68 -9.99
C HIS A 192 -8.03 0.53 -10.36
N GLN A 193 -6.92 0.84 -11.07
CA GLN A 193 -5.91 -0.15 -11.42
C GLN A 193 -5.26 -0.74 -10.18
N SER A 194 -4.80 0.10 -9.24
CA SER A 194 -4.16 -0.37 -8.01
C SER A 194 -5.10 -1.26 -7.17
N ALA A 195 -6.38 -0.93 -7.10
CA ALA A 195 -7.38 -1.77 -6.43
C ALA A 195 -7.53 -3.14 -7.12
N ARG A 196 -7.53 -3.18 -8.46
CA ARG A 196 -7.52 -4.44 -9.23
C ARG A 196 -6.24 -5.23 -9.01
N ASP A 197 -5.08 -4.58 -9.02
CA ASP A 197 -3.77 -5.21 -8.87
C ASP A 197 -3.61 -5.84 -7.48
N VAL A 198 -4.08 -5.18 -6.42
CA VAL A 198 -4.14 -5.76 -5.07
C VAL A 198 -4.88 -7.09 -5.09
N LEU A 199 -6.04 -7.16 -5.73
CA LEU A 199 -6.84 -8.37 -5.76
C LEU A 199 -6.33 -9.42 -6.76
N ALA A 200 -5.66 -8.99 -7.83
CA ALA A 200 -5.08 -9.89 -8.81
C ALA A 200 -3.81 -10.59 -8.30
N HIS A 201 -3.01 -9.89 -7.50
CA HIS A 201 -1.71 -10.37 -7.05
C HIS A 201 -1.70 -10.87 -5.59
N SER A 202 -2.81 -10.72 -4.84
CA SER A 202 -2.99 -11.30 -3.51
C SER A 202 -4.18 -12.24 -3.47
N GLU A 203 -3.89 -13.53 -3.37
CA GLU A 203 -4.93 -14.55 -3.21
C GLU A 203 -5.69 -14.38 -1.90
N VAL A 204 -4.98 -14.02 -0.82
CA VAL A 204 -5.56 -13.80 0.51
C VAL A 204 -6.60 -12.68 0.46
N LEU A 205 -6.24 -11.51 -0.07
CA LEU A 205 -7.14 -10.35 -0.12
C LEU A 205 -8.28 -10.55 -1.12
N ARG A 206 -8.03 -11.24 -2.23
CA ARG A 206 -9.06 -11.60 -3.21
C ARG A 206 -10.13 -12.49 -2.59
N HIS A 207 -9.73 -13.60 -1.97
CA HIS A 207 -10.65 -14.52 -1.30
C HIS A 207 -11.41 -13.83 -0.14
N ALA A 208 -10.73 -12.98 0.63
CA ALA A 208 -11.38 -12.21 1.68
C ALA A 208 -12.48 -11.29 1.13
N LYS A 209 -12.22 -10.61 0.00
CA LYS A 209 -13.23 -9.79 -0.67
C LYS A 209 -14.40 -10.62 -1.20
N GLU A 210 -14.12 -11.73 -1.89
CA GLU A 210 -15.15 -12.65 -2.41
C GLU A 210 -16.06 -13.21 -1.31
N GLN A 211 -15.50 -13.43 -0.10
CA GLN A 211 -16.25 -13.89 1.08
C GLN A 211 -16.93 -12.76 1.86
N GLY A 212 -16.85 -11.51 1.40
CA GLY A 212 -17.39 -10.35 2.09
C GLY A 212 -16.67 -9.97 3.40
N LYS A 213 -15.48 -10.51 3.63
CA LYS A 213 -14.65 -10.23 4.82
C LYS A 213 -13.75 -9.02 4.66
N LEU A 214 -13.48 -8.60 3.42
CA LEU A 214 -12.71 -7.40 3.09
C LEU A 214 -13.54 -6.48 2.21
N THR A 215 -13.59 -5.21 2.57
CA THR A 215 -14.14 -4.15 1.73
C THR A 215 -13.01 -3.31 1.17
N VAL A 216 -12.95 -3.17 -0.16
CA VAL A 216 -12.01 -2.28 -0.85
C VAL A 216 -12.76 -1.01 -1.22
N ILE A 217 -12.22 0.14 -0.85
CA ILE A 217 -12.75 1.47 -1.14
C ILE A 217 -11.73 2.22 -1.98
N GLU A 218 -12.17 2.80 -3.07
CA GLU A 218 -11.35 3.57 -3.98
C GLU A 218 -11.67 5.06 -3.81
N ALA A 219 -10.63 5.88 -3.58
CA ALA A 219 -10.82 7.29 -3.26
C ALA A 219 -9.67 8.16 -3.82
N GLU A 220 -9.97 9.44 -4.01
CA GLU A 220 -9.04 10.47 -4.45
C GLU A 220 -9.01 11.62 -3.44
N TYR A 221 -7.81 11.99 -3.00
CA TYR A 221 -7.57 13.18 -2.18
C TYR A 221 -7.27 14.38 -3.09
N GLN A 222 -7.99 15.46 -2.90
CA GLN A 222 -7.83 16.70 -3.65
C GLN A 222 -6.89 17.65 -2.91
N LEU A 223 -5.71 17.91 -3.50
CA LEU A 223 -4.66 18.70 -2.86
C LEU A 223 -5.05 20.15 -2.61
N ASP A 224 -5.95 20.70 -3.42
CA ASP A 224 -6.37 22.12 -3.35
C ASP A 224 -7.46 22.35 -2.29
N THR A 225 -8.37 21.41 -2.12
CA THR A 225 -9.48 21.54 -1.15
C THR A 225 -9.23 20.78 0.15
N GLY A 226 -8.37 19.76 0.12
CA GLY A 226 -8.18 18.82 1.23
C GLY A 226 -9.28 17.76 1.34
N GLU A 227 -10.23 17.74 0.42
CA GLU A 227 -11.34 16.79 0.41
C GLU A 227 -10.93 15.42 -0.13
N VAL A 228 -11.58 14.37 0.39
CA VAL A 228 -11.50 13.03 -0.16
C VAL A 228 -12.80 12.68 -0.84
N VAL A 229 -12.71 12.26 -2.10
CA VAL A 229 -13.86 11.86 -2.92
C VAL A 229 -13.81 10.35 -3.16
N ARG A 230 -14.92 9.67 -2.93
CA ARG A 230 -15.05 8.23 -3.20
C ARG A 230 -15.28 7.98 -4.70
N LEU A 231 -14.54 7.03 -5.29
CA LEU A 231 -14.56 6.73 -6.73
C LEU A 231 -15.33 5.45 -7.11
N ASP A 232 -15.42 4.48 -6.21
CA ASP A 232 -16.05 3.17 -6.44
C ASP A 232 -17.59 3.20 -6.31
N LYS A 233 -18.17 4.32 -5.90
CA LYS A 233 -19.62 4.57 -5.90
C LYS A 233 -19.88 5.83 -6.71
N ALA A 234 -20.95 5.82 -7.52
CA ALA A 234 -21.41 7.05 -8.14
C ALA A 234 -21.64 8.12 -7.06
N ALA A 235 -21.28 9.37 -7.37
CA ALA A 235 -21.65 10.49 -6.51
C ALA A 235 -23.18 10.51 -6.32
N PRO A 236 -23.70 10.78 -5.11
CA PRO A 236 -25.13 10.84 -4.85
C PRO A 236 -25.83 11.94 -5.65
#